data_97c855e4f1e3c65af1aff1a129d549b5
#
_entry.id   97c855e4f1e3c65af1aff1a129d549b5
#
_cell.length_a   1.000
_cell.length_b   1.000
_cell.length_c   1.000
_cell.angle_alpha   90.00
_cell.angle_beta   90.00
_cell.angle_gamma   90.00
#
_symmetry.space_group_name_H-M   'P 1'
#
loop_
_entity.id
_entity.type
_entity.pdbx_description
1 polymer ?
#
loop_
_entity_poly.entity_id
_entity_poly.type
_entity_poly.pdbx_seq_one_letter_code
_entity_poly.pdbx_strand_id
1 'polypeptide(L)'
;MRSRTWDEFLTPCLSVLADGETRRRREILLAAADNMKISDEERAMTISSGEARYLNRGNWAITHLSKAEAISSPARAHWKIT
;
A
#
# COMPACT_ATOMS: atom_id res chain seq x y z
N MET A 1 -19.71 7.63 1.65
CA MET A 1 -18.72 6.85 0.91
C MET A 1 -17.84 6.05 1.87
N ARG A 2 -17.57 4.80 1.54
CA ARG A 2 -16.77 3.92 2.38
C ARG A 2 -15.28 4.12 2.08
N SER A 3 -14.48 4.29 3.13
CA SER A 3 -13.02 4.32 3.03
C SER A 3 -12.47 2.90 3.16
N ARG A 4 -11.45 2.56 2.38
CA ARG A 4 -10.80 1.24 2.45
C ARG A 4 -10.02 1.10 3.75
N THR A 5 -10.06 -0.11 4.32
CA THR A 5 -9.28 -0.43 5.53
C THR A 5 -7.91 -0.97 5.13
N TRP A 6 -6.96 -1.04 6.08
CA TRP A 6 -5.59 -1.47 5.78
C TRP A 6 -5.53 -2.92 5.25
N ASP A 7 -6.40 -3.80 5.75
CA ASP A 7 -6.40 -5.20 5.33
C ASP A 7 -6.86 -5.37 3.88
N GLU A 8 -7.65 -4.44 3.36
CA GLU A 8 -8.06 -4.47 1.96
C GLU A 8 -6.90 -4.16 1.02
N PHE A 9 -5.82 -3.56 1.51
CA PHE A 9 -4.62 -3.27 0.72
C PHE A 9 -3.64 -4.44 0.64
N LEU A 10 -3.80 -5.49 1.46
CA LEU A 10 -2.83 -6.58 1.53
C LEU A 10 -2.63 -7.27 0.17
N THR A 11 -3.71 -7.79 -0.41
CA THR A 11 -3.64 -8.48 -1.70
C THR A 11 -3.21 -7.55 -2.85
N PRO A 12 -3.76 -6.33 -2.98
CA PRO A 12 -3.30 -5.41 -4.01
C PRO A 12 -1.81 -5.08 -3.92
N CYS A 13 -1.27 -4.88 -2.72
CA CYS A 13 0.16 -4.60 -2.55
C CYS A 13 1.00 -5.81 -2.97
N LEU A 14 0.59 -7.01 -2.59
CA LEU A 14 1.29 -8.24 -3.03
C LEU A 14 1.21 -8.40 -4.55
N SER A 15 0.07 -8.10 -5.15
CA SER A 15 -0.10 -8.17 -6.60
C SER A 15 0.87 -7.26 -7.34
N VAL A 16 1.08 -6.05 -6.83
CA VAL A 16 2.02 -5.08 -7.41
C VAL A 16 3.44 -5.64 -7.38
N LEU A 17 3.80 -6.39 -6.33
CA LEU A 17 5.14 -6.95 -6.14
C LEU A 17 5.29 -8.36 -6.71
N ALA A 18 4.25 -8.94 -7.29
CA ALA A 18 4.25 -10.33 -7.73
C ALA A 18 5.24 -10.62 -8.86
N ASP A 19 5.69 -9.59 -9.60
CA ASP A 19 6.69 -9.74 -10.66
C ASP A 19 8.11 -9.90 -10.12
N GLY A 20 8.32 -9.82 -8.80
CA GLY A 20 9.63 -9.95 -8.17
C GLY A 20 10.49 -8.69 -8.21
N GLU A 21 10.00 -7.62 -8.83
CA GLU A 21 10.75 -6.36 -8.91
C GLU A 21 10.71 -5.60 -7.59
N THR A 22 11.80 -4.87 -7.31
CA THR A 22 11.87 -3.98 -6.15
C THR A 22 11.18 -2.66 -6.49
N ARG A 23 10.29 -2.20 -5.62
CA ARG A 23 9.57 -0.95 -5.82
C ARG A 23 9.58 -0.11 -4.56
N ARG A 24 9.49 1.21 -4.76
CA ARG A 24 9.38 2.15 -3.64
C ARG A 24 8.00 2.03 -3.00
N ARG A 25 7.94 2.29 -1.70
CA ARG A 25 6.67 2.25 -0.95
C ARG A 25 5.57 3.06 -1.65
N ARG A 26 5.87 4.29 -2.05
CA ARG A 26 4.87 5.14 -2.70
C ARG A 26 4.38 4.55 -4.04
N GLU A 27 5.28 3.98 -4.81
CA GLU A 27 4.91 3.33 -6.07
C GLU A 27 3.96 2.17 -5.84
N ILE A 28 4.24 1.36 -4.81
CA ILE A 28 3.39 0.22 -4.44
C ILE A 28 1.99 0.73 -4.07
N LEU A 29 1.92 1.77 -3.23
CA LEU A 29 0.64 2.28 -2.75
C LEU A 29 -0.19 2.90 -3.87
N LEU A 30 0.43 3.65 -4.78
CA LEU A 30 -0.28 4.24 -5.91
C LEU A 30 -0.78 3.18 -6.88
N ALA A 31 0.05 2.18 -7.19
CA ALA A 31 -0.35 1.08 -8.06
C ALA A 31 -1.45 0.23 -7.43
N ALA A 32 -1.37 -0.04 -6.12
CA ALA A 32 -2.41 -0.76 -5.40
C ALA A 32 -3.73 0.01 -5.42
N ALA A 33 -3.67 1.33 -5.23
CA ALA A 33 -4.87 2.19 -5.28
C ALA A 33 -5.52 2.12 -6.66
N ASP A 34 -4.72 2.12 -7.73
CA ASP A 34 -5.23 1.99 -9.09
C ASP A 34 -5.90 0.62 -9.29
N ASN A 35 -5.27 -0.45 -8.82
CA ASN A 35 -5.83 -1.80 -8.89
C ASN A 35 -7.17 -1.90 -8.15
N MET A 36 -7.29 -1.22 -7.02
CA MET A 36 -8.49 -1.20 -6.20
C MET A 36 -9.54 -0.24 -6.74
N LYS A 37 -9.20 0.57 -7.75
CA LYS A 37 -10.08 1.58 -8.33
C LYS A 37 -10.57 2.58 -7.29
N ILE A 38 -9.67 3.00 -6.42
CA ILE A 38 -9.99 3.99 -5.39
C ILE A 38 -10.31 5.32 -6.07
N SER A 39 -11.48 5.87 -5.78
CA SER A 39 -11.97 7.10 -6.40
C SER A 39 -11.17 8.32 -5.98
N ASP A 40 -11.25 9.40 -6.77
CA ASP A 40 -10.63 10.66 -6.42
C ASP A 40 -11.17 11.21 -5.10
N GLU A 41 -12.45 11.01 -4.84
CA GLU A 41 -13.07 11.44 -3.58
C GLU A 41 -12.44 10.72 -2.39
N GLU A 42 -12.25 9.40 -2.49
CA GLU A 42 -11.62 8.62 -1.43
C GLU A 42 -10.16 9.01 -1.26
N ARG A 43 -9.45 9.27 -2.37
CA ARG A 43 -8.04 9.71 -2.32
C ARG A 43 -7.88 11.08 -1.66
N ALA A 44 -8.91 11.92 -1.72
CA ALA A 44 -8.89 13.25 -1.10
C ALA A 44 -9.18 13.21 0.40
N MET A 45 -9.68 12.09 0.93
CA MET A 45 -9.96 11.96 2.37
C MET A 45 -8.65 11.93 3.16
N THR A 46 -8.63 12.64 4.29
CA THR A 46 -7.45 12.73 5.15
C THR A 46 -7.76 12.25 6.56
N ILE A 47 -6.71 11.92 7.28
CA ILE A 47 -6.78 11.62 8.71
C ILE A 47 -6.39 12.89 9.50
N SER A 48 -6.46 12.82 10.83
CA SER A 48 -6.24 13.99 11.70
C SER A 48 -4.87 14.67 11.51
N SER A 49 -3.85 13.92 11.05
CA SER A 49 -2.52 14.48 10.79
C SER A 49 -2.42 15.21 9.45
N GLY A 50 -3.46 15.14 8.61
CA GLY A 50 -3.44 15.70 7.26
C GLY A 50 -2.97 14.72 6.19
N GLU A 51 -2.47 13.56 6.57
CA GLU A 51 -2.06 12.53 5.62
C GLU A 51 -3.28 11.96 4.89
N ALA A 52 -3.12 11.62 3.60
CA ALA A 52 -4.18 10.97 2.85
C ALA A 52 -4.53 9.64 3.51
N ARG A 53 -5.83 9.41 3.77
CA ARG A 53 -6.28 8.22 4.48
C ARG A 53 -5.89 6.93 3.75
N TYR A 54 -6.06 6.86 2.43
CA TYR A 54 -5.73 5.65 1.68
C TYR A 54 -4.24 5.33 1.74
N LEU A 55 -3.37 6.34 1.74
CA LEU A 55 -1.93 6.13 1.88
C LEU A 55 -1.58 5.64 3.28
N ASN A 56 -2.24 6.17 4.31
CA ASN A 56 -2.05 5.71 5.68
C ASN A 56 -2.42 4.24 5.82
N ARG A 57 -3.58 3.84 5.28
CA ARG A 57 -4.04 2.44 5.33
C ARG A 57 -3.11 1.52 4.55
N GLY A 58 -2.65 1.97 3.38
CA GLY A 58 -1.67 1.20 2.58
C GLY A 58 -0.34 1.03 3.29
N ASN A 59 0.14 2.05 4.00
CA ASN A 59 1.37 1.98 4.79
C ASN A 59 1.24 0.93 5.90
N TRP A 60 0.09 0.84 6.55
CA TRP A 60 -0.18 -0.19 7.56
C TRP A 60 -0.14 -1.59 6.94
N ALA A 61 -0.70 -1.74 5.73
CA ALA A 61 -0.66 -3.02 5.01
C ALA A 61 0.78 -3.44 4.74
N ILE A 62 1.62 -2.53 4.25
CA ILE A 62 3.04 -2.82 3.99
C ILE A 62 3.74 -3.24 5.27
N THR A 63 3.48 -2.57 6.39
CA THR A 63 4.05 -2.92 7.68
C THR A 63 3.65 -4.34 8.09
N HIS A 64 2.38 -4.70 7.93
CA HIS A 64 1.91 -6.04 8.27
C HIS A 64 2.52 -7.11 7.36
N LEU A 65 2.63 -6.84 6.05
CA LEU A 65 3.26 -7.78 5.11
C LEU A 65 4.74 -7.99 5.44
N SER A 66 5.43 -6.93 5.85
CA SER A 66 6.82 -7.01 6.25
C SER A 66 6.99 -7.86 7.51
N LYS A 67 6.14 -7.66 8.51
CA LYS A 67 6.17 -8.44 9.75
C LYS A 67 5.84 -9.91 9.52
N ALA A 68 5.00 -10.21 8.53
CA ALA A 68 4.66 -11.57 8.15
C ALA A 68 5.72 -12.20 7.23
N GLU A 69 6.77 -11.45 6.90
CA GLU A 69 7.85 -11.89 6.00
C GLU A 69 7.36 -12.22 4.59
N ALA A 70 6.20 -11.67 4.19
CA ALA A 70 5.69 -11.82 2.83
C ALA A 70 6.41 -10.90 1.84
N ILE A 71 6.99 -9.81 2.34
CA ILE A 71 7.82 -8.88 1.58
C ILE A 71 9.09 -8.58 2.37
N SER A 72 10.14 -8.17 1.67
CA SER A 72 11.39 -7.79 2.30
C SER A 72 11.85 -6.43 1.76
N SER A 73 12.73 -5.76 2.52
CA SER A 73 13.26 -4.46 2.13
C SER A 73 14.76 -4.58 1.84
N PRO A 74 15.14 -4.76 0.55
CA PRO A 74 16.57 -4.83 0.20
C PRO A 74 17.28 -3.47 0.32
N ALA A 75 16.52 -2.38 0.33
CA ALA A 75 17.03 -1.04 0.49
C ALA A 75 15.99 -0.19 1.20
N ARG A 76 16.41 0.93 1.79
CA ARG A 76 15.52 1.82 2.53
C ARG A 76 14.36 2.28 1.65
N ALA A 77 13.13 2.16 2.16
CA ALA A 77 11.89 2.53 1.49
C ALA A 77 11.63 1.78 0.19
N HIS A 78 12.37 0.68 -0.06
CA HIS A 78 12.16 -0.19 -1.22
C HIS A 78 11.74 -1.58 -0.73
N TRP A 79 10.82 -2.21 -1.46
CA TRP A 79 10.23 -3.49 -1.08
C TRP A 79 10.13 -4.43 -2.27
N LYS A 80 10.22 -5.73 -1.98
CA LYS A 80 10.03 -6.78 -2.98
C LYS A 80 9.36 -7.97 -2.31
N ILE A 81 8.72 -8.82 -3.10
CA ILE A 81 8.12 -10.06 -2.60
C ILE A 81 9.25 -11.04 -2.18
N THR A 82 9.01 -11.77 -1.13
CA THR A 82 9.99 -12.78 -0.65
C THR A 82 9.93 -14.05 -1.47
#